data_e1e1f27548f19f4030973a797d441289
#
_entry.id   e1e1f27548f19f4030973a797d441289
#
_cell.length_a   1.000
_cell.length_b   1.000
_cell.length_c   1.000
_cell.angle_alpha   90.00
_cell.angle_beta   90.00
_cell.angle_gamma   90.00
#
_symmetry.space_group_name_H-M   'P 1'
#
loop_
_entity.id
_entity.type
_entity.pdbx_description
1 polymer ?
#
loop_
_entity_poly.entity_id
_entity_poly.type
_entity_poly.pdbx_seq_one_letter_code
_entity_poly.pdbx_strand_id
1 'polypeptide(L)'
;MSIKIDIKGTIVSNDDKLLYDWYGIEATCPKDVLSKLDGDGDVDVYISSGGGDVIAASEIHEALRQCKGKVLIHVVGLAASAASVIMCARECEISPTSLVMIHNVSTGIYGDKNAMSHEVGVLSAADNAVCAAYQIKTGKSRDELLEMMNEETWLSAQKAVELGFCDRVSGVNTLVNGYCRMVTDEQRQKFEAYKHKLMSELEELEKND
;
A
#
# COMPACT_ATOMS: atom_id res chain seq x y z
N MET A 1 -16.44 20.56 -1.08
CA MET A 1 -15.31 19.97 -1.87
C MET A 1 -14.72 18.89 -1.00
N SER A 2 -14.50 17.70 -1.55
CA SER A 2 -13.83 16.62 -0.83
C SER A 2 -12.32 16.85 -0.77
N ILE A 3 -11.70 16.39 0.31
CA ILE A 3 -10.24 16.39 0.48
C ILE A 3 -9.68 15.20 -0.29
N LYS A 4 -8.70 15.44 -1.15
CA LYS A 4 -8.02 14.38 -1.89
C LYS A 4 -6.77 13.91 -1.12
N ILE A 5 -6.68 12.59 -0.90
CA ILE A 5 -5.51 11.92 -0.32
C ILE A 5 -5.00 10.87 -1.32
N ASP A 6 -3.73 10.93 -1.66
CA ASP A 6 -3.07 9.92 -2.48
C ASP A 6 -2.22 9.01 -1.57
N ILE A 7 -2.39 7.68 -1.68
CA ILE A 7 -1.57 6.65 -1.03
C ILE A 7 -0.86 5.90 -2.14
N LYS A 8 0.40 6.26 -2.36
CA LYS A 8 1.21 5.78 -3.48
C LYS A 8 2.59 5.35 -3.04
N GLY A 9 3.21 4.51 -3.87
CA GLY A 9 4.54 4.00 -3.60
C GLY A 9 4.57 3.05 -2.39
N THR A 10 5.67 3.04 -1.65
CA THR A 10 5.85 2.21 -0.46
C THR A 10 5.19 2.86 0.76
N ILE A 11 4.47 2.07 1.55
CA ILE A 11 4.00 2.52 2.87
C ILE A 11 5.16 2.40 3.84
N VAL A 12 5.49 3.50 4.51
CA VAL A 12 6.66 3.59 5.39
C VAL A 12 6.30 4.25 6.72
N SER A 13 7.16 4.08 7.73
CA SER A 13 7.05 4.83 8.98
C SER A 13 7.25 6.34 8.76
N ASN A 14 6.82 7.17 9.70
CA ASN A 14 7.10 8.61 9.64
C ASN A 14 8.61 8.91 9.66
N ASP A 15 9.39 8.07 10.33
CA ASP A 15 10.84 8.27 10.49
C ASP A 15 11.58 7.93 9.18
N ASP A 16 11.13 6.89 8.46
CA ASP A 16 11.75 6.48 7.21
C ASP A 16 11.37 7.38 6.03
N LYS A 17 10.27 8.14 6.13
CA LYS A 17 9.76 8.97 5.03
C LYS A 17 10.83 9.91 4.46
N LEU A 18 11.63 10.54 5.33
CA LEU A 18 12.69 11.46 4.91
C LEU A 18 13.74 10.76 4.05
N LEU A 19 14.08 9.51 4.36
CA LEU A 19 15.04 8.72 3.59
C LEU A 19 14.52 8.43 2.18
N TYR A 20 13.24 8.03 2.06
CA TYR A 20 12.60 7.78 0.76
C TYR A 20 12.53 9.05 -0.09
N ASP A 21 12.19 10.19 0.53
CA ASP A 21 12.15 11.49 -0.14
C ASP A 21 13.53 11.89 -0.66
N TRP A 22 14.59 11.66 0.13
CA TRP A 22 15.95 11.97 -0.27
C TRP A 22 16.43 11.15 -1.47
N TYR A 23 16.03 9.88 -1.55
CA TYR A 23 16.31 9.03 -2.72
C TYR A 23 15.35 9.24 -3.89
N GLY A 24 14.33 10.09 -3.77
CA GLY A 24 13.31 10.31 -4.78
C GLY A 24 12.43 9.08 -5.03
N ILE A 25 12.26 8.22 -4.02
CA ILE A 25 11.42 7.04 -4.06
C ILE A 25 10.03 7.40 -3.54
N GLU A 26 9.00 7.15 -4.34
CA GLU A 26 7.62 7.45 -3.95
C GLU A 26 7.20 6.60 -2.73
N ALA A 27 6.78 7.27 -1.66
CA ALA A 27 6.34 6.63 -0.43
C ALA A 27 5.26 7.45 0.27
N THR A 28 4.44 6.77 1.07
CA THR A 28 3.38 7.39 1.90
C THR A 28 3.59 6.97 3.36
N CYS A 29 3.56 7.94 4.28
CA CYS A 29 3.61 7.68 5.72
C CYS A 29 2.30 8.12 6.43
N PRO A 30 2.03 7.70 7.68
CA PRO A 30 0.85 8.11 8.42
C PRO A 30 0.66 9.62 8.48
N LYS A 31 1.72 10.40 8.69
CA LYS A 31 1.65 11.87 8.77
C LYS A 31 1.12 12.51 7.49
N ASP A 32 1.44 11.96 6.31
CA ASP A 32 0.96 12.47 5.02
C ASP A 32 -0.57 12.37 4.89
N VAL A 33 -1.17 11.37 5.55
CA VAL A 33 -2.61 11.11 5.53
C VAL A 33 -3.31 11.83 6.68
N LEU A 34 -2.85 11.64 7.91
CA LEU A 34 -3.48 12.16 9.12
C LEU A 34 -3.56 13.68 9.11
N SER A 35 -2.50 14.37 8.64
CA SER A 35 -2.48 15.84 8.54
C SER A 35 -3.56 16.41 7.63
N LYS A 36 -4.19 15.61 6.78
CA LYS A 36 -5.28 16.01 5.90
C LYS A 36 -6.66 15.65 6.44
N LEU A 37 -6.72 14.87 7.53
CA LEU A 37 -7.97 14.43 8.15
C LEU A 37 -8.49 15.37 9.28
N ASP A 38 -7.83 16.50 9.51
CA ASP A 38 -8.12 17.44 10.62
C ASP A 38 -9.46 18.18 10.52
N GLY A 39 -10.34 17.81 9.60
CA GLY A 39 -11.64 18.43 9.36
C GLY A 39 -12.81 17.44 9.32
N ASP A 40 -14.03 17.97 9.38
CA ASP A 40 -15.28 17.18 9.24
C ASP A 40 -15.68 17.02 7.75
N GLY A 41 -14.78 17.32 6.79
CA GLY A 41 -15.05 17.26 5.36
C GLY A 41 -15.03 15.85 4.80
N ASP A 42 -15.68 15.68 3.64
CA ASP A 42 -15.60 14.42 2.88
C ASP A 42 -14.20 14.21 2.32
N VAL A 43 -13.78 12.96 2.24
CA VAL A 43 -12.43 12.55 1.84
C VAL A 43 -12.49 11.51 0.72
N ASP A 44 -11.73 11.75 -0.35
CA ASP A 44 -11.47 10.79 -1.43
C ASP A 44 -10.03 10.29 -1.33
N VAL A 45 -9.85 8.99 -1.09
CA VAL A 45 -8.53 8.35 -0.93
C VAL A 45 -8.20 7.53 -2.16
N TYR A 46 -7.11 7.85 -2.85
CA TYR A 46 -6.67 7.14 -4.05
C TYR A 46 -5.48 6.24 -3.73
N ILE A 47 -5.64 4.92 -3.91
CA ILE A 47 -4.62 3.92 -3.58
C ILE A 47 -4.01 3.34 -4.85
N SER A 48 -2.67 3.40 -4.95
CA SER A 48 -1.85 2.65 -5.89
C SER A 48 -0.51 2.32 -5.24
N SER A 49 -0.48 1.24 -4.45
CA SER A 49 0.65 0.88 -3.59
C SER A 49 0.83 -0.64 -3.51
N GLY A 50 2.08 -1.07 -3.55
CA GLY A 50 2.49 -2.46 -3.28
C GLY A 50 2.51 -2.83 -1.80
N GLY A 51 2.21 -1.89 -0.90
CA GLY A 51 2.28 -2.12 0.54
C GLY A 51 3.58 -1.60 1.16
N GLY A 52 4.00 -2.20 2.25
CA GLY A 52 5.18 -1.83 3.05
C GLY A 52 4.96 -2.07 4.54
N ASP A 53 5.19 -1.07 5.36
CA ASP A 53 5.08 -1.15 6.81
C ASP A 53 3.62 -1.38 7.25
N VAL A 54 3.36 -2.52 7.89
CA VAL A 54 2.03 -2.93 8.35
C VAL A 54 1.53 -2.10 9.54
N ILE A 55 2.44 -1.59 10.36
CA ILE A 55 2.09 -0.76 11.52
C ILE A 55 1.65 0.62 11.04
N ALA A 56 2.41 1.22 10.13
CA ALA A 56 2.04 2.47 9.47
C ALA A 56 0.69 2.36 8.72
N ALA A 57 0.47 1.24 8.04
CA ALA A 57 -0.81 0.97 7.37
C ALA A 57 -1.97 0.84 8.35
N SER A 58 -1.76 0.20 9.50
CA SER A 58 -2.77 0.06 10.55
C SER A 58 -3.14 1.41 11.16
N GLU A 59 -2.17 2.31 11.36
CA GLU A 59 -2.41 3.68 11.82
C GLU A 59 -3.25 4.47 10.81
N ILE A 60 -2.90 4.41 9.52
CA ILE A 60 -3.67 5.04 8.44
C ILE A 60 -5.09 4.46 8.36
N HIS A 61 -5.22 3.12 8.41
CA HIS A 61 -6.52 2.44 8.39
C HIS A 61 -7.42 2.96 9.50
N GLU A 62 -6.93 3.01 10.75
CA GLU A 62 -7.73 3.45 11.89
C GLU A 62 -8.07 4.94 11.81
N ALA A 63 -7.15 5.79 11.35
CA ALA A 63 -7.43 7.21 11.14
C ALA A 63 -8.57 7.43 10.13
N LEU A 64 -8.57 6.69 9.02
CA LEU A 64 -9.67 6.73 8.02
C LEU A 64 -10.98 6.18 8.60
N ARG A 65 -10.92 5.14 9.43
CA ARG A 65 -12.10 4.59 10.12
C ARG A 65 -12.75 5.59 11.07
N GLN A 66 -11.94 6.37 11.77
CA GLN A 66 -12.43 7.36 12.76
C GLN A 66 -12.81 8.70 12.13
N CYS A 67 -12.51 8.91 10.85
CA CYS A 67 -12.88 10.15 10.15
C CYS A 67 -14.39 10.37 10.23
N LYS A 68 -14.82 11.57 10.64
CA LYS A 68 -16.22 11.92 10.81
C LYS A 68 -16.93 12.17 9.48
N GLY A 69 -16.21 12.69 8.49
CA GLY A 69 -16.72 12.90 7.13
C GLY A 69 -16.94 11.58 6.39
N LYS A 70 -17.59 11.67 5.24
CA LYS A 70 -17.70 10.53 4.32
C LYS A 70 -16.32 10.26 3.72
N VAL A 71 -15.84 9.02 3.84
CA VAL A 71 -14.60 8.57 3.21
C VAL A 71 -14.95 7.60 2.09
N LEU A 72 -14.48 7.89 0.88
CA LEU A 72 -14.54 6.98 -0.25
C LEU A 72 -13.12 6.63 -0.71
N ILE A 73 -12.83 5.34 -0.78
CA ILE A 73 -11.54 4.82 -1.19
C ILE A 73 -11.62 4.36 -2.64
N HIS A 74 -10.63 4.74 -3.45
CA HIS A 74 -10.51 4.42 -4.86
C HIS A 74 -9.22 3.62 -5.09
N VAL A 75 -9.32 2.34 -5.40
CA VAL A 75 -8.17 1.54 -5.86
C VAL A 75 -7.97 1.82 -7.34
N VAL A 76 -6.91 2.53 -7.69
CA VAL A 76 -6.67 3.04 -9.06
C VAL A 76 -5.53 2.35 -9.81
N GLY A 77 -4.88 1.37 -9.20
CA GLY A 77 -3.82 0.55 -9.80
C GLY A 77 -3.63 -0.74 -9.02
N LEU A 78 -3.06 -0.64 -7.84
CA LEU A 78 -2.77 -1.78 -6.98
C LEU A 78 -3.06 -1.44 -5.52
N ALA A 79 -3.70 -2.34 -4.80
CA ALA A 79 -3.76 -2.33 -3.35
C ALA A 79 -3.25 -3.68 -2.84
N ALA A 80 -1.93 -3.78 -2.58
CA ALA A 80 -1.31 -5.03 -2.16
C ALA A 80 -0.78 -4.94 -0.73
N SER A 81 -0.78 -6.11 -0.03
CA SER A 81 -0.15 -6.23 1.29
C SER A 81 -0.69 -5.16 2.27
N ALA A 82 0.16 -4.38 2.91
CA ALA A 82 -0.24 -3.30 3.84
C ALA A 82 -1.25 -2.30 3.21
N ALA A 83 -1.19 -2.03 1.90
CA ALA A 83 -2.15 -1.15 1.21
C ALA A 83 -3.56 -1.77 1.13
N SER A 84 -3.66 -3.10 1.08
CA SER A 84 -4.95 -3.79 1.12
C SER A 84 -5.65 -3.69 2.48
N VAL A 85 -4.87 -3.54 3.55
CA VAL A 85 -5.42 -3.24 4.89
C VAL A 85 -6.08 -1.85 4.89
N ILE A 86 -5.37 -0.85 4.34
CA ILE A 86 -5.89 0.53 4.29
C ILE A 86 -7.19 0.61 3.50
N MET A 87 -7.29 -0.07 2.34
CA MET A 87 -8.51 -0.03 1.53
C MET A 87 -9.74 -0.62 2.24
N CYS A 88 -9.54 -1.48 3.25
CA CYS A 88 -10.62 -2.06 4.03
C CYS A 88 -11.22 -1.11 5.09
N ALA A 89 -10.66 0.10 5.26
CA ALA A 89 -11.09 1.03 6.30
C ALA A 89 -12.52 1.57 6.12
N ARG A 90 -12.95 1.79 4.89
CA ARG A 90 -14.24 2.42 4.57
C ARG A 90 -14.84 1.87 3.27
N GLU A 91 -15.88 2.56 2.73
CA GLU A 91 -16.44 2.28 1.41
C GLU A 91 -15.33 2.37 0.36
N CYS A 92 -15.22 1.33 -0.49
CA CYS A 92 -14.14 1.19 -1.44
C CYS A 92 -14.66 0.84 -2.83
N GLU A 93 -14.23 1.58 -3.84
CA GLU A 93 -14.41 1.20 -5.24
C GLU A 93 -13.06 0.89 -5.90
N ILE A 94 -13.10 0.01 -6.87
CA ILE A 94 -11.89 -0.44 -7.58
C ILE A 94 -12.01 -0.19 -9.07
N SER A 95 -10.96 0.37 -9.68
CA SER A 95 -10.89 0.52 -11.14
C SER A 95 -10.91 -0.86 -11.83
N PRO A 96 -11.56 -1.01 -12.99
CA PRO A 96 -11.68 -2.30 -13.69
C PRO A 96 -10.34 -2.99 -14.00
N THR A 97 -9.27 -2.21 -14.10
CA THR A 97 -7.91 -2.70 -14.43
C THR A 97 -7.01 -2.83 -13.20
N SER A 98 -7.53 -2.55 -12.01
CA SER A 98 -6.77 -2.62 -10.75
C SER A 98 -6.76 -4.03 -10.16
N LEU A 99 -5.79 -4.25 -9.29
CA LEU A 99 -5.61 -5.51 -8.57
C LEU A 99 -5.62 -5.28 -7.06
N VAL A 100 -6.01 -6.31 -6.33
CA VAL A 100 -5.81 -6.42 -4.88
C VAL A 100 -4.96 -7.65 -4.60
N MET A 101 -4.06 -7.58 -3.62
CA MET A 101 -3.30 -8.74 -3.15
C MET A 101 -3.26 -8.77 -1.63
N ILE A 102 -3.51 -9.94 -1.08
CA ILE A 102 -3.39 -10.22 0.35
C ILE A 102 -2.44 -11.39 0.57
N HIS A 103 -1.59 -11.27 1.57
CA HIS A 103 -0.66 -12.29 2.00
C HIS A 103 -0.30 -12.16 3.48
N ASN A 104 0.42 -13.14 4.03
CA ASN A 104 0.93 -13.09 5.38
C ASN A 104 1.94 -11.95 5.56
N VAL A 105 1.98 -11.40 6.77
CA VAL A 105 3.02 -10.44 7.15
C VAL A 105 4.39 -11.12 7.10
N SER A 106 5.37 -10.45 6.55
CA SER A 106 6.73 -10.97 6.41
C SER A 106 7.75 -10.04 7.03
N THR A 107 8.83 -10.60 7.55
CA THR A 107 9.98 -9.86 8.07
C THR A 107 11.27 -10.59 7.76
N GLY A 108 12.39 -9.87 7.90
CA GLY A 108 13.71 -10.48 7.91
C GLY A 108 14.29 -10.45 9.31
N ILE A 109 14.73 -11.61 9.83
CA ILE A 109 15.34 -11.72 11.15
C ILE A 109 16.65 -12.49 11.08
N TYR A 110 17.60 -12.08 11.91
CA TYR A 110 18.83 -12.80 12.20
C TYR A 110 18.94 -13.03 13.71
N GLY A 111 19.20 -14.27 14.12
CA GLY A 111 19.32 -14.61 15.53
C GLY A 111 19.45 -16.10 15.78
N ASP A 112 19.44 -16.51 17.04
CA ASP A 112 19.41 -17.92 17.43
C ASP A 112 17.99 -18.53 17.28
N LYS A 113 17.87 -19.82 17.57
CA LYS A 113 16.60 -20.52 17.46
C LYS A 113 15.47 -19.91 18.33
N ASN A 114 15.84 -19.30 19.46
CA ASN A 114 14.84 -18.72 20.38
C ASN A 114 14.30 -17.40 19.79
N ALA A 115 15.19 -16.56 19.22
CA ALA A 115 14.80 -15.36 18.49
C ALA A 115 13.89 -15.68 17.31
N MET A 116 14.23 -16.70 16.51
CA MET A 116 13.41 -17.13 15.38
C MET A 116 12.05 -17.68 15.84
N SER A 117 12.02 -18.49 16.91
CA SER A 117 10.76 -19.01 17.47
C SER A 117 9.88 -17.89 18.04
N HIS A 118 10.48 -16.89 18.65
CA HIS A 118 9.77 -15.70 19.13
C HIS A 118 9.13 -14.95 17.96
N GLU A 119 9.90 -14.73 16.88
CA GLU A 119 9.43 -13.98 15.69
C GLU A 119 8.27 -14.68 14.99
N VAL A 120 8.24 -16.00 14.94
CA VAL A 120 7.07 -16.75 14.46
C VAL A 120 5.81 -16.36 15.23
N GLY A 121 5.92 -16.20 16.56
CA GLY A 121 4.81 -15.73 17.39
C GLY A 121 4.38 -14.29 17.06
N VAL A 122 5.34 -13.41 16.82
CA VAL A 122 5.10 -12.00 16.42
C VAL A 122 4.39 -11.94 15.08
N LEU A 123 4.89 -12.67 14.08
CA LEU A 123 4.25 -12.74 12.76
C LEU A 123 2.84 -13.29 12.81
N SER A 124 2.62 -14.35 13.62
CA SER A 124 1.27 -14.90 13.81
C SER A 124 0.30 -13.89 14.45
N ALA A 125 0.79 -13.05 15.37
CA ALA A 125 0.00 -11.97 15.95
C ALA A 125 -0.31 -10.88 14.93
N ALA A 126 0.67 -10.51 14.08
CA ALA A 126 0.51 -9.55 13.01
C ALA A 126 -0.49 -10.04 11.94
N ASP A 127 -0.39 -11.30 11.53
CA ASP A 127 -1.34 -11.93 10.59
C ASP A 127 -2.77 -11.85 11.12
N ASN A 128 -2.97 -12.15 12.41
CA ASN A 128 -4.27 -12.04 13.04
C ASN A 128 -4.81 -10.60 13.07
N ALA A 129 -3.94 -9.62 13.32
CA ALA A 129 -4.32 -8.21 13.32
C ALA A 129 -4.74 -7.73 11.92
N VAL A 130 -3.98 -8.09 10.90
CA VAL A 130 -4.31 -7.79 9.49
C VAL A 130 -5.60 -8.50 9.08
N CYS A 131 -5.74 -9.78 9.40
CA CYS A 131 -6.93 -10.58 9.12
C CYS A 131 -8.20 -9.95 9.71
N ALA A 132 -8.12 -9.32 10.88
CA ALA A 132 -9.26 -8.65 11.50
C ALA A 132 -9.82 -7.50 10.63
N ALA A 133 -8.97 -6.73 9.95
CA ALA A 133 -9.41 -5.71 9.01
C ALA A 133 -10.19 -6.31 7.83
N TYR A 134 -9.69 -7.43 7.29
CA TYR A 134 -10.37 -8.16 6.22
C TYR A 134 -11.68 -8.78 6.68
N GLN A 135 -11.76 -9.34 7.90
CA GLN A 135 -13.00 -9.88 8.46
C GLN A 135 -14.09 -8.80 8.56
N ILE A 136 -13.74 -7.64 9.09
CA ILE A 136 -14.67 -6.51 9.22
C ILE A 136 -15.19 -6.08 7.84
N LYS A 137 -14.32 -6.04 6.83
CA LYS A 137 -14.67 -5.59 5.48
C LYS A 137 -15.48 -6.61 4.72
N THR A 138 -15.07 -7.89 4.74
CA THR A 138 -15.63 -8.93 3.87
C THR A 138 -16.74 -9.75 4.53
N GLY A 139 -16.80 -9.80 5.85
CA GLY A 139 -17.67 -10.69 6.61
C GLY A 139 -17.27 -12.18 6.57
N LYS A 140 -16.12 -12.51 5.96
CA LYS A 140 -15.61 -13.89 5.88
C LYS A 140 -15.07 -14.37 7.20
N SER A 141 -14.97 -15.72 7.34
CA SER A 141 -14.37 -16.33 8.52
C SER A 141 -12.86 -16.03 8.56
N ARG A 142 -12.33 -16.03 9.80
CA ARG A 142 -10.89 -15.87 10.04
C ARG A 142 -10.07 -16.94 9.31
N ASP A 143 -10.50 -18.18 9.38
CA ASP A 143 -9.75 -19.32 8.84
C ASP A 143 -9.70 -19.25 7.30
N GLU A 144 -10.80 -18.88 6.63
CA GLU A 144 -10.84 -18.65 5.18
C GLU A 144 -9.87 -17.53 4.77
N LEU A 145 -9.84 -16.43 5.52
CA LEU A 145 -8.97 -15.30 5.21
C LEU A 145 -7.48 -15.62 5.46
N LEU A 146 -7.17 -16.34 6.54
CA LEU A 146 -5.80 -16.79 6.78
C LEU A 146 -5.31 -17.78 5.71
N GLU A 147 -6.18 -18.65 5.20
CA GLU A 147 -5.86 -19.54 4.09
C GLU A 147 -5.56 -18.72 2.83
N MET A 148 -6.39 -17.73 2.49
CA MET A 148 -6.15 -16.83 1.37
C MET A 148 -4.84 -16.03 1.53
N MET A 149 -4.50 -15.62 2.76
CA MET A 149 -3.22 -14.94 3.04
C MET A 149 -2.03 -15.88 2.87
N ASN A 150 -2.14 -17.13 3.35
CA ASN A 150 -1.11 -18.16 3.17
C ASN A 150 -0.79 -18.47 1.70
N GLU A 151 -1.80 -18.39 0.84
CA GLU A 151 -1.69 -18.66 -0.60
C GLU A 151 -1.22 -17.44 -1.41
N GLU A 152 -1.02 -16.28 -0.79
CA GLU A 152 -0.75 -15.02 -1.51
C GLU A 152 -1.80 -14.77 -2.60
N THR A 153 -3.01 -14.41 -2.18
CA THR A 153 -4.15 -14.33 -3.09
C THR A 153 -4.17 -13.00 -3.86
N TRP A 154 -4.14 -13.12 -5.19
CA TRP A 154 -4.31 -12.01 -6.12
C TRP A 154 -5.74 -11.95 -6.66
N LEU A 155 -6.37 -10.78 -6.57
CA LEU A 155 -7.77 -10.57 -6.95
C LEU A 155 -7.88 -9.52 -8.06
N SER A 156 -8.57 -9.89 -9.14
CA SER A 156 -9.04 -8.90 -10.11
C SER A 156 -10.11 -7.99 -9.48
N ALA A 157 -10.41 -6.86 -10.10
CA ALA A 157 -11.44 -5.94 -9.64
C ALA A 157 -12.78 -6.65 -9.40
N GLN A 158 -13.21 -7.49 -10.33
CA GLN A 158 -14.46 -8.24 -10.21
C GLN A 158 -14.41 -9.21 -9.01
N LYS A 159 -13.29 -9.92 -8.87
CA LYS A 159 -13.13 -10.91 -7.77
C LYS A 159 -13.04 -10.23 -6.41
N ALA A 160 -12.41 -9.05 -6.32
CA ALA A 160 -12.35 -8.26 -5.10
C ALA A 160 -13.76 -7.83 -4.63
N VAL A 161 -14.63 -7.48 -5.56
CA VAL A 161 -16.05 -7.15 -5.25
C VAL A 161 -16.83 -8.39 -4.86
N GLU A 162 -16.71 -9.50 -5.61
CA GLU A 162 -17.40 -10.77 -5.30
C GLU A 162 -17.06 -11.29 -3.89
N LEU A 163 -15.81 -11.12 -3.47
CA LEU A 163 -15.34 -11.56 -2.15
C LEU A 163 -15.55 -10.52 -1.05
N GLY A 164 -16.07 -9.33 -1.37
CA GLY A 164 -16.40 -8.28 -0.41
C GLY A 164 -15.23 -7.39 0.01
N PHE A 165 -14.07 -7.49 -0.63
CA PHE A 165 -12.93 -6.59 -0.38
C PHE A 165 -13.18 -5.18 -0.90
N CYS A 166 -13.91 -5.04 -2.00
CA CYS A 166 -14.39 -3.77 -2.54
C CYS A 166 -15.91 -3.79 -2.65
N ASP A 167 -16.53 -2.62 -2.57
CA ASP A 167 -17.99 -2.50 -2.59
C ASP A 167 -18.55 -2.48 -4.02
N ARG A 168 -17.75 -1.97 -4.99
CA ARG A 168 -18.13 -1.92 -6.41
C ARG A 168 -16.91 -1.74 -7.31
N VAL A 169 -17.06 -2.13 -8.58
CA VAL A 169 -16.14 -1.71 -9.63
C VAL A 169 -16.54 -0.29 -10.06
N SER A 170 -15.58 0.64 -10.12
CA SER A 170 -15.83 2.02 -10.52
C SER A 170 -16.37 2.07 -11.95
N GLY A 171 -17.38 2.90 -12.18
CA GLY A 171 -18.09 2.97 -13.47
C GLY A 171 -17.17 3.35 -14.61
N VAL A 172 -17.25 2.58 -15.69
CA VAL A 172 -16.61 2.84 -16.98
C VAL A 172 -17.31 4.01 -17.66
N ASN A 173 -17.07 5.23 -17.18
CA ASN A 173 -17.44 6.44 -17.93
C ASN A 173 -16.15 7.13 -18.38
N THR A 174 -15.44 6.51 -19.27
CA THR A 174 -14.45 7.01 -20.23
C THR A 174 -13.36 5.97 -20.45
N LEU A 175 -13.54 5.15 -21.47
CA LEU A 175 -12.42 4.49 -22.13
C LEU A 175 -11.55 5.60 -22.75
N VAL A 176 -10.55 6.05 -22.05
CA VAL A 176 -9.45 6.80 -22.66
C VAL A 176 -8.47 5.77 -23.20
N ASN A 177 -8.50 5.54 -24.50
CA ASN A 177 -7.45 4.83 -25.22
C ASN A 177 -6.14 5.62 -25.13
N GLY A 178 -5.43 5.51 -24.00
CA GLY A 178 -4.09 5.99 -23.82
C GLY A 178 -3.11 4.85 -24.10
N TYR A 179 -2.34 4.94 -25.18
CA TYR A 179 -1.17 4.08 -25.37
C TYR A 179 -0.19 4.35 -24.21
N CYS A 180 -0.11 3.43 -23.26
CA CYS A 180 0.94 3.46 -22.25
C CYS A 180 2.26 3.10 -22.93
N ARG A 181 3.13 4.10 -23.08
CA ARG A 181 4.49 3.87 -23.58
C ARG A 181 5.30 3.29 -22.43
N MET A 182 5.42 1.99 -22.40
CA MET A 182 6.25 1.31 -21.39
C MET A 182 7.72 1.71 -21.62
N VAL A 183 8.41 2.01 -20.52
CA VAL A 183 9.86 2.21 -20.55
C VAL A 183 10.50 0.88 -20.93
N THR A 184 11.26 0.84 -22.01
CA THR A 184 11.96 -0.38 -22.48
C THR A 184 13.12 -0.70 -21.56
N ASP A 185 13.56 -1.97 -21.55
CA ASP A 185 14.72 -2.41 -20.77
C ASP A 185 15.99 -1.64 -21.17
N GLU A 186 16.13 -1.26 -22.45
CA GLU A 186 17.21 -0.41 -22.91
C GLU A 186 17.17 1.00 -22.28
N GLN A 187 15.96 1.59 -22.14
CA GLN A 187 15.79 2.87 -21.47
C GLN A 187 16.08 2.79 -19.96
N ARG A 188 15.71 1.67 -19.31
CA ARG A 188 16.06 1.40 -17.90
C ARG A 188 17.57 1.30 -17.73
N GLN A 189 18.26 0.53 -18.58
CA GLN A 189 19.70 0.39 -18.53
C GLN A 189 20.43 1.71 -18.74
N LYS A 190 19.97 2.54 -19.68
CA LYS A 190 20.52 3.89 -19.89
C LYS A 190 20.33 4.80 -18.68
N PHE A 191 19.17 4.70 -18.01
CA PHE A 191 18.89 5.47 -16.81
C PHE A 191 19.77 5.01 -15.64
N GLU A 192 19.94 3.73 -15.43
CA GLU A 192 20.83 3.20 -14.38
C GLU A 192 22.31 3.56 -14.63
N ALA A 193 22.76 3.49 -15.88
CA ALA A 193 24.12 3.92 -16.24
C ALA A 193 24.33 5.43 -15.98
N TYR A 194 23.34 6.27 -16.28
CA TYR A 194 23.37 7.70 -15.99
C TYR A 194 23.39 7.98 -14.48
N LYS A 195 22.57 7.25 -13.72
CA LYS A 195 22.53 7.35 -12.25
C LYS A 195 23.88 6.97 -11.62
N HIS A 196 24.50 5.86 -12.08
CA HIS A 196 25.83 5.46 -11.65
C HIS A 196 26.89 6.51 -11.92
N LYS A 197 26.84 7.14 -13.12
CA LYS A 197 27.76 8.21 -13.49
C LYS A 197 27.62 9.43 -12.57
N LEU A 198 26.38 9.87 -12.31
CA LEU A 198 26.10 10.97 -11.38
C LEU A 198 26.59 10.68 -9.95
N MET A 199 26.40 9.46 -9.46
CA MET A 199 26.88 9.08 -8.13
C MET A 199 28.41 9.11 -8.07
N SER A 200 29.12 8.64 -9.10
CA SER A 200 30.59 8.71 -9.13
C SER A 200 31.11 10.14 -9.22
N GLU A 201 30.43 11.03 -9.94
CA GLU A 201 30.80 12.46 -10.01
C GLU A 201 30.56 13.16 -8.66
N LEU A 202 29.51 12.80 -7.91
CA LEU A 202 29.26 13.32 -6.57
C LEU A 202 30.32 12.83 -5.58
N GLU A 203 30.70 11.55 -5.62
CA GLU A 203 31.77 10.99 -4.76
C GLU A 203 33.14 11.62 -5.04
N GLU A 204 33.43 12.04 -6.28
CA GLU A 204 34.66 12.74 -6.61
C GLU A 204 34.65 14.19 -6.10
N LEU A 205 33.51 14.86 -6.10
CA LEU A 205 33.36 16.21 -5.56
C LEU A 205 33.52 16.22 -4.03
N GLU A 206 32.92 15.24 -3.33
CA GLU A 206 33.02 15.10 -1.87
C GLU A 206 34.45 14.75 -1.39
N LYS A 207 35.32 14.19 -2.25
CA LYS A 207 36.73 13.91 -1.92
C LYS A 207 37.65 15.07 -2.15
N ASN A 208 37.20 16.12 -2.82
CA ASN A 208 38.00 17.28 -3.18
C ASN A 208 37.68 18.53 -2.31
N ASP A 209 36.76 18.41 -1.37
CA ASP A 209 36.45 19.34 -0.28
C ASP A 209 37.08 18.81 1.05
#